data_3b1f3258b2c0539d6422ac3306c2c064
#
_entry.id   3b1f3258b2c0539d6422ac3306c2c064
#
_cell.length_a   1.000
_cell.length_b   1.000
_cell.length_c   1.000
_cell.angle_alpha   90.00
_cell.angle_beta   90.00
_cell.angle_gamma   90.00
#
_symmetry.space_group_name_H-M   'P 1'
#
loop_
_entity.id
_entity.type
_entity.pdbx_description
1 polymer ?
#
loop_
_entity_poly.entity_id
_entity_poly.type
_entity_poly.pdbx_seq_one_letter_code
_entity_poly.pdbx_strand_id
1 'polypeptide(L)'
;VDAESLRGYRQMFIARNPDHWLVKKDDKEFLMQLGGYIVNRQTGEEGLTMAGLLMFGKGLPIRQRFSNIRLDYVDKSHLSGEMRYSDRLTYDLMWENNLFQFIALAMPRLTRDLPRPFELEGMQRNDDTPLHKLVREAFTNMIIHADFMATGVLRAEKRDDGFYFSNPGVVKLPIESVYHGGLSRARNPHMQNMLRMIGYGENLGTGFPTMVETWENKFHTTPQLTENLQINITELTFSGMNFNSQAESKSEVKSKVKSKVKSKVKTEVKILEIVRKDPKVTYIELANMLGLSESGIYKSMSKLRTDGKIKRVEGKNGGHWEIIE
;
A
#
# COMPACT_ATOMS: atom_id res chain seq x y z
N VAL A 1 -6.28 16.34 23.68
CA VAL A 1 -6.50 15.88 22.31
C VAL A 1 -5.55 16.62 21.38
N ASP A 2 -4.96 15.89 20.42
CA ASP A 2 -4.31 16.50 19.27
C ASP A 2 -5.37 16.79 18.18
N ALA A 3 -5.55 18.06 17.88
CA ALA A 3 -6.62 18.52 16.97
C ALA A 3 -6.39 18.06 15.52
N GLU A 4 -5.13 17.91 15.10
CA GLU A 4 -4.78 17.44 13.75
C GLU A 4 -5.15 15.97 13.56
N SER A 5 -4.77 15.13 14.52
CA SER A 5 -5.09 13.70 14.51
C SER A 5 -6.61 13.48 14.52
N LEU A 6 -7.35 14.19 15.36
CA LEU A 6 -8.79 14.03 15.42
C LEU A 6 -9.47 14.50 14.13
N ARG A 7 -9.02 15.62 13.55
CA ARG A 7 -9.53 16.13 12.27
C ARG A 7 -9.27 15.13 11.15
N GLY A 8 -8.06 14.61 11.03
CA GLY A 8 -7.71 13.61 10.03
C GLY A 8 -8.55 12.34 10.16
N TYR A 9 -8.73 11.85 11.38
CA TYR A 9 -9.60 10.71 11.65
C TYR A 9 -11.06 10.99 11.26
N ARG A 10 -11.62 12.16 11.61
CA ARG A 10 -12.99 12.55 11.22
C ARG A 10 -13.15 12.62 9.71
N GLN A 11 -12.16 13.12 8.98
CA GLN A 11 -12.19 13.12 7.51
C GLN A 11 -12.28 11.70 6.94
N MET A 12 -11.47 10.77 7.44
CA MET A 12 -11.55 9.36 7.03
C MET A 12 -12.89 8.71 7.40
N PHE A 13 -13.40 9.03 8.60
CA PHE A 13 -14.70 8.55 9.06
C PHE A 13 -15.84 9.04 8.14
N ILE A 14 -15.88 10.33 7.82
CA ILE A 14 -16.90 10.95 6.95
C ILE A 14 -16.81 10.36 5.54
N ALA A 15 -15.61 10.22 4.98
CA ALA A 15 -15.42 9.65 3.65
C ALA A 15 -15.98 8.22 3.54
N ARG A 16 -15.89 7.43 4.62
CA ARG A 16 -16.39 6.06 4.65
C ARG A 16 -17.85 5.93 5.05
N ASN A 17 -18.35 6.83 5.88
CA ASN A 17 -19.68 6.78 6.50
C ASN A 17 -20.39 8.14 6.38
N PRO A 18 -20.66 8.63 5.16
CA PRO A 18 -21.16 10.01 4.96
C PRO A 18 -22.51 10.28 5.63
N ASP A 19 -23.38 9.27 5.70
CA ASP A 19 -24.74 9.39 6.26
C ASP A 19 -24.80 9.01 7.75
N HIS A 20 -23.67 8.73 8.38
CA HIS A 20 -23.66 8.31 9.78
C HIS A 20 -23.98 9.50 10.70
N TRP A 21 -24.87 9.31 11.67
CA TRP A 21 -25.35 10.37 12.56
C TRP A 21 -24.23 11.06 13.37
N LEU A 22 -23.12 10.36 13.64
CA LEU A 22 -21.94 10.92 14.33
C LEU A 22 -21.23 12.03 13.53
N VAL A 23 -21.42 12.11 12.23
CA VAL A 23 -20.82 13.17 11.38
C VAL A 23 -21.18 14.56 11.87
N LYS A 24 -22.42 14.72 12.38
CA LYS A 24 -22.98 16.00 12.84
C LYS A 24 -22.65 16.33 14.30
N LYS A 25 -21.97 15.43 15.03
CA LYS A 25 -21.66 15.61 16.44
C LYS A 25 -20.38 16.42 16.64
N ASP A 26 -20.31 17.15 17.76
CA ASP A 26 -19.06 17.79 18.19
C ASP A 26 -17.98 16.77 18.54
N ASP A 27 -16.77 17.22 18.73
CA ASP A 27 -15.61 16.36 18.95
C ASP A 27 -15.71 15.54 20.26
N LYS A 28 -16.29 16.12 21.31
CA LYS A 28 -16.47 15.44 22.58
C LYS A 28 -17.49 14.31 22.47
N GLU A 29 -18.67 14.59 21.93
CA GLU A 29 -19.71 13.58 21.74
C GLU A 29 -19.24 12.50 20.75
N PHE A 30 -18.58 12.90 19.66
CA PHE A 30 -17.99 11.97 18.72
C PHE A 30 -17.01 10.99 19.38
N LEU A 31 -16.07 11.49 20.18
CA LEU A 31 -15.13 10.67 20.92
C LEU A 31 -15.79 9.81 21.99
N MET A 32 -16.80 10.33 22.69
CA MET A 32 -17.56 9.54 23.68
C MET A 32 -18.20 8.31 23.04
N GLN A 33 -18.85 8.47 21.91
CA GLN A 33 -19.54 7.37 21.21
C GLN A 33 -18.55 6.33 20.66
N LEU A 34 -17.34 6.74 20.32
CA LEU A 34 -16.26 5.82 19.91
C LEU A 34 -15.53 5.17 21.09
N GLY A 35 -15.83 5.54 22.34
CA GLY A 35 -15.13 5.07 23.53
C GLY A 35 -13.79 5.77 23.78
N GLY A 36 -13.54 6.90 23.13
CA GLY A 36 -12.31 7.70 23.27
C GLY A 36 -12.36 8.76 24.38
N TYR A 37 -13.55 9.09 24.87
CA TYR A 37 -13.78 10.06 25.92
C TYR A 37 -14.80 9.54 26.91
N ILE A 38 -14.67 9.90 28.18
CA ILE A 38 -15.57 9.45 29.25
C ILE A 38 -15.88 10.60 30.22
N VAL A 39 -17.08 10.58 30.78
CA VAL A 39 -17.48 11.39 31.93
C VAL A 39 -17.76 10.43 33.08
N ASN A 40 -17.03 10.57 34.19
CA ASN A 40 -17.30 9.83 35.40
C ASN A 40 -18.59 10.39 36.04
N ARG A 41 -19.63 9.58 36.06
CA ARG A 41 -20.95 9.98 36.56
C ARG A 41 -21.00 10.23 38.07
N GLN A 42 -20.02 9.70 38.82
CA GLN A 42 -19.98 9.86 40.27
C GLN A 42 -19.22 11.14 40.68
N THR A 43 -18.09 11.42 40.02
CA THR A 43 -17.24 12.57 40.37
C THR A 43 -17.44 13.78 39.47
N GLY A 44 -18.08 13.62 38.32
CA GLY A 44 -18.20 14.65 37.30
C GLY A 44 -16.90 14.88 36.51
N GLU A 45 -15.81 14.19 36.86
CA GLU A 45 -14.55 14.31 36.13
C GLU A 45 -14.69 13.75 34.72
N GLU A 46 -14.06 14.39 33.76
CA GLU A 46 -14.12 13.98 32.37
C GLU A 46 -12.75 14.04 31.69
N GLY A 47 -12.55 13.18 30.68
CA GLY A 47 -11.29 13.15 29.96
C GLY A 47 -11.22 12.05 28.92
N LEU A 48 -10.05 11.96 28.28
CA LEU A 48 -9.76 10.88 27.36
C LEU A 48 -9.67 9.53 28.10
N THR A 49 -10.24 8.51 27.51
CA THR A 49 -9.96 7.12 27.91
C THR A 49 -8.52 6.76 27.52
N MET A 50 -8.00 5.62 27.97
CA MET A 50 -6.71 5.09 27.49
C MET A 50 -6.68 4.95 25.96
N ALA A 51 -7.76 4.46 25.37
CA ALA A 51 -7.89 4.34 23.92
C ALA A 51 -7.87 5.70 23.21
N GLY A 52 -8.63 6.68 23.76
CA GLY A 52 -8.64 8.04 23.22
C GLY A 52 -7.31 8.76 23.35
N LEU A 53 -6.61 8.57 24.48
CA LEU A 53 -5.28 9.15 24.70
C LEU A 53 -4.25 8.55 23.73
N LEU A 54 -4.23 7.23 23.55
CA LEU A 54 -3.33 6.56 22.63
C LEU A 54 -3.62 6.91 21.17
N MET A 55 -4.89 7.03 20.79
CA MET A 55 -5.29 7.33 19.41
C MET A 55 -5.11 8.81 19.05
N PHE A 56 -5.46 9.73 19.95
CA PHE A 56 -5.59 11.16 19.67
C PHE A 56 -4.90 12.08 20.66
N GLY A 57 -4.11 11.55 21.58
CA GLY A 57 -3.40 12.34 22.56
C GLY A 57 -2.21 13.09 21.96
N LYS A 58 -1.74 14.10 22.73
CA LYS A 58 -0.45 14.73 22.48
C LYS A 58 0.68 13.89 23.07
N GLY A 59 1.87 14.03 22.51
CA GLY A 59 3.01 13.18 22.84
C GLY A 59 3.44 13.23 24.31
N LEU A 60 3.38 14.39 24.97
CA LEU A 60 3.78 14.50 26.38
C LEU A 60 2.81 13.71 27.31
N PRO A 61 1.50 13.90 27.29
CA PRO A 61 0.56 13.09 28.06
C PRO A 61 0.65 11.58 27.76
N ILE A 62 0.88 11.19 26.50
CA ILE A 62 1.08 9.78 26.14
C ILE A 62 2.30 9.22 26.84
N ARG A 63 3.45 9.89 26.77
CA ARG A 63 4.69 9.43 27.41
C ARG A 63 4.59 9.42 28.94
N GLN A 64 3.87 10.36 29.53
CA GLN A 64 3.65 10.37 30.99
C GLN A 64 2.81 9.16 31.43
N ARG A 65 1.81 8.75 30.64
CA ARG A 65 0.93 7.63 30.99
C ARG A 65 1.49 6.28 30.54
N PHE A 66 2.20 6.23 29.42
CA PHE A 66 2.70 5.01 28.76
C PHE A 66 4.19 5.14 28.47
N SER A 67 4.97 5.37 29.52
CA SER A 67 6.43 5.64 29.43
C SER A 67 7.25 4.49 28.81
N ASN A 68 6.73 3.26 28.89
CA ASN A 68 7.43 2.05 28.49
C ASN A 68 7.11 1.58 27.07
N ILE A 69 6.22 2.28 26.36
CA ILE A 69 5.80 1.91 25.00
C ILE A 69 6.52 2.78 23.98
N ARG A 70 7.04 2.15 22.94
CA ARG A 70 7.60 2.81 21.75
C ARG A 70 6.89 2.32 20.50
N LEU A 71 6.76 3.22 19.52
CA LEU A 71 6.20 2.95 18.20
C LEU A 71 7.34 3.05 17.20
N ASP A 72 7.64 1.94 16.50
CA ASP A 72 8.71 1.88 15.51
C ASP A 72 8.19 1.28 14.20
N TYR A 73 8.47 1.96 13.09
CA TYR A 73 8.48 1.35 11.76
C TYR A 73 9.92 1.33 11.26
N VAL A 74 10.34 0.21 10.66
CA VAL A 74 11.70 0.04 10.13
C VAL A 74 11.62 -0.63 8.77
N ASP A 75 12.21 -0.01 7.75
CA ASP A 75 12.42 -0.63 6.45
C ASP A 75 13.84 -1.21 6.38
N LYS A 76 13.91 -2.53 6.28
CA LYS A 76 15.15 -3.30 6.12
C LYS A 76 15.25 -3.92 4.73
N SER A 77 14.41 -3.46 3.80
CA SER A 77 14.50 -3.89 2.40
C SER A 77 15.55 -3.08 1.64
N HIS A 78 16.15 -3.71 0.62
CA HIS A 78 17.13 -3.07 -0.26
C HIS A 78 18.37 -2.50 0.47
N LEU A 79 18.80 -3.16 1.54
CA LEU A 79 20.00 -2.73 2.26
C LEU A 79 21.25 -2.94 1.41
N SER A 80 22.16 -1.97 1.43
CA SER A 80 23.46 -2.04 0.80
C SER A 80 24.57 -1.66 1.79
N GLY A 81 25.68 -2.38 1.74
CA GLY A 81 26.82 -2.12 2.60
C GLY A 81 26.50 -2.28 4.10
N GLU A 82 26.93 -1.33 4.91
CA GLU A 82 26.76 -1.33 6.37
C GLU A 82 25.45 -0.72 6.87
N MET A 83 24.48 -0.48 5.95
CA MET A 83 23.20 0.12 6.33
C MET A 83 22.40 -0.81 7.23
N ARG A 84 21.87 -0.27 8.33
CA ARG A 84 21.01 -1.00 9.27
C ARG A 84 19.52 -0.95 8.88
N TYR A 85 19.11 0.06 8.15
CA TYR A 85 17.75 0.29 7.62
C TYR A 85 17.82 1.28 6.45
N SER A 86 16.88 1.17 5.54
CA SER A 86 16.71 2.11 4.41
C SER A 86 15.75 3.25 4.75
N ASP A 87 14.77 3.00 5.64
CA ASP A 87 13.82 4.00 6.16
C ASP A 87 13.44 3.64 7.61
N ARG A 88 13.16 4.64 8.41
CA ARG A 88 12.72 4.44 9.79
C ARG A 88 11.78 5.54 10.24
N LEU A 89 10.72 5.15 10.96
CA LEU A 89 9.86 6.05 11.70
C LEU A 89 9.93 5.67 13.19
N THR A 90 10.48 6.56 13.98
CA THR A 90 10.47 6.48 15.45
C THR A 90 10.11 7.86 15.99
N TYR A 91 9.79 7.94 17.26
CA TYR A 91 9.46 9.23 17.86
C TYR A 91 10.71 10.14 17.95
N ASP A 92 10.65 11.27 17.27
CA ASP A 92 11.72 12.26 17.11
C ASP A 92 11.28 13.71 17.45
N LEU A 93 10.14 13.86 18.11
CA LEU A 93 9.48 15.14 18.40
C LEU A 93 8.84 15.84 17.19
N MET A 94 8.89 15.27 16.01
CA MET A 94 8.29 15.85 14.78
C MET A 94 6.80 15.47 14.62
N TRP A 95 6.31 14.55 15.43
CA TRP A 95 4.92 14.10 15.47
C TRP A 95 4.48 13.75 16.91
N GLU A 96 3.19 13.61 17.15
CA GLU A 96 2.67 13.50 18.53
C GLU A 96 2.80 12.11 19.16
N ASN A 97 3.38 11.14 18.48
CA ASN A 97 3.55 9.76 18.97
C ASN A 97 2.22 9.07 19.35
N ASN A 98 1.12 9.52 18.76
CA ASN A 98 -0.16 8.84 18.90
C ASN A 98 -0.36 7.79 17.80
N LEU A 99 -1.26 6.84 18.03
CA LEU A 99 -1.47 5.72 17.11
C LEU A 99 -2.06 6.15 15.77
N PHE A 100 -2.90 7.18 15.74
CA PHE A 100 -3.46 7.67 14.48
C PHE A 100 -2.36 8.23 13.56
N GLN A 101 -1.46 9.06 14.10
CA GLN A 101 -0.32 9.56 13.31
C GLN A 101 0.65 8.43 12.95
N PHE A 102 0.88 7.48 13.85
CA PHE A 102 1.71 6.32 13.54
C PHE A 102 1.15 5.52 12.35
N ILE A 103 -0.15 5.25 12.34
CA ILE A 103 -0.83 4.59 11.22
C ILE A 103 -0.69 5.40 9.94
N ALA A 104 -0.99 6.69 9.98
CA ALA A 104 -0.93 7.59 8.83
C ALA A 104 0.46 7.69 8.21
N LEU A 105 1.51 7.63 9.05
CA LEU A 105 2.91 7.72 8.61
C LEU A 105 3.51 6.37 8.20
N ALA A 106 3.19 5.28 8.91
CA ALA A 106 3.79 3.96 8.67
C ALA A 106 3.11 3.20 7.53
N MET A 107 1.77 3.26 7.40
CA MET A 107 1.04 2.48 6.41
C MET A 107 1.44 2.78 4.96
N PRO A 108 1.56 4.05 4.51
CA PRO A 108 2.06 4.34 3.16
C PRO A 108 3.48 3.81 2.91
N ARG A 109 4.33 3.80 3.93
CA ARG A 109 5.71 3.27 3.84
C ARG A 109 5.72 1.74 3.71
N LEU A 110 4.91 1.05 4.51
CA LEU A 110 4.75 -0.41 4.45
C LEU A 110 4.25 -0.88 3.08
N THR A 111 3.34 -0.14 2.46
CA THR A 111 2.65 -0.55 1.23
C THR A 111 3.23 0.04 -0.05
N ARG A 112 4.22 0.94 0.04
CA ARG A 112 4.79 1.70 -1.09
C ARG A 112 5.23 0.81 -2.27
N ASP A 113 5.89 -0.30 -1.98
CA ASP A 113 6.49 -1.17 -2.99
C ASP A 113 5.63 -2.40 -3.32
N LEU A 114 4.45 -2.51 -2.73
CA LEU A 114 3.53 -3.58 -3.05
C LEU A 114 3.03 -3.44 -4.50
N PRO A 115 2.91 -4.55 -5.23
CA PRO A 115 2.42 -4.53 -6.60
C PRO A 115 0.98 -4.05 -6.63
N ARG A 116 0.71 -3.11 -7.54
CA ARG A 116 -0.62 -2.59 -7.85
C ARG A 116 -0.93 -2.95 -9.31
N PRO A 117 -1.47 -4.15 -9.56
CA PRO A 117 -1.91 -4.50 -10.91
C PRO A 117 -2.98 -3.51 -11.36
N PHE A 118 -3.06 -3.31 -12.68
CA PHE A 118 -4.11 -2.47 -13.24
C PHE A 118 -5.40 -3.30 -13.28
N GLU A 119 -6.21 -3.16 -12.26
CA GLU A 119 -7.53 -3.76 -12.15
C GLU A 119 -8.58 -2.65 -12.07
N LEU A 120 -9.65 -2.81 -12.83
CA LEU A 120 -10.80 -1.90 -12.82
C LEU A 120 -11.95 -2.56 -12.06
N GLU A 121 -12.47 -1.86 -11.07
CA GLU A 121 -13.75 -2.18 -10.42
C GLU A 121 -14.79 -1.18 -10.92
N GLY A 122 -15.57 -1.61 -11.91
CA GLY A 122 -16.40 -0.73 -12.71
C GLY A 122 -15.53 0.26 -13.52
N MET A 123 -15.71 1.57 -13.30
CA MET A 123 -14.93 2.65 -13.94
C MET A 123 -13.80 3.20 -13.06
N GLN A 124 -13.63 2.66 -11.85
CA GLN A 124 -12.58 3.09 -10.92
C GLN A 124 -11.44 2.07 -10.85
N ARG A 125 -10.22 2.57 -10.73
CA ARG A 125 -9.04 1.74 -10.50
C ARG A 125 -9.04 1.22 -9.07
N ASN A 126 -8.97 -0.10 -8.91
CA ASN A 126 -8.80 -0.71 -7.59
C ASN A 126 -7.29 -0.82 -7.26
N ASP A 127 -6.80 0.08 -6.42
CA ASP A 127 -5.43 0.07 -5.91
C ASP A 127 -5.28 -0.72 -4.59
N ASP A 128 -6.40 -1.21 -4.01
CA ASP A 128 -6.44 -1.92 -2.74
C ASP A 128 -6.43 -3.45 -2.92
N THR A 129 -5.29 -3.97 -3.33
CA THR A 129 -5.12 -5.40 -3.58
C THR A 129 -5.26 -6.25 -2.32
N PRO A 130 -5.50 -7.58 -2.43
CA PRO A 130 -5.53 -8.50 -1.27
C PRO A 130 -4.30 -8.36 -0.37
N LEU A 131 -3.12 -8.11 -0.96
CA LEU A 131 -1.88 -7.92 -0.20
C LEU A 131 -1.86 -6.60 0.58
N HIS A 132 -2.42 -5.50 0.03
CA HIS A 132 -2.58 -4.25 0.77
C HIS A 132 -3.55 -4.42 1.95
N LYS A 133 -4.65 -5.15 1.76
CA LYS A 133 -5.61 -5.50 2.82
C LYS A 133 -4.96 -6.34 3.91
N LEU A 134 -4.16 -7.35 3.52
CA LEU A 134 -3.41 -8.19 4.45
C LEU A 134 -2.45 -7.38 5.33
N VAL A 135 -1.62 -6.53 4.73
CA VAL A 135 -0.66 -5.71 5.49
C VAL A 135 -1.37 -4.76 6.43
N ARG A 136 -2.50 -4.17 5.99
CA ARG A 136 -3.34 -3.31 6.85
C ARG A 136 -3.93 -4.08 8.01
N GLU A 137 -4.46 -5.28 7.78
CA GLU A 137 -5.01 -6.14 8.81
C GLU A 137 -3.95 -6.56 9.82
N ALA A 138 -2.77 -7.02 9.37
CA ALA A 138 -1.66 -7.40 10.24
C ALA A 138 -1.19 -6.22 11.12
N PHE A 139 -1.04 -5.04 10.54
CA PHE A 139 -0.68 -3.83 11.27
C PHE A 139 -1.74 -3.42 12.29
N THR A 140 -3.02 -3.53 11.92
CA THR A 140 -4.14 -3.26 12.83
C THR A 140 -4.15 -4.26 13.98
N ASN A 141 -3.95 -5.54 13.71
CA ASN A 141 -3.89 -6.59 14.73
C ASN A 141 -2.74 -6.35 15.72
N MET A 142 -1.56 -5.93 15.25
CA MET A 142 -0.45 -5.53 16.11
C MET A 142 -0.90 -4.46 17.13
N ILE A 143 -1.69 -3.48 16.72
CA ILE A 143 -2.17 -2.38 17.59
C ILE A 143 -3.26 -2.87 18.56
N ILE A 144 -4.31 -3.53 18.05
CA ILE A 144 -5.48 -3.87 18.87
C ILE A 144 -5.20 -4.98 19.88
N HIS A 145 -4.15 -5.78 19.66
CA HIS A 145 -3.74 -6.84 20.58
C HIS A 145 -2.59 -6.44 21.53
N ALA A 146 -1.98 -5.26 21.33
CA ALA A 146 -0.88 -4.77 22.17
C ALA A 146 -1.30 -4.55 23.63
N ASP A 147 -0.41 -4.90 24.55
CA ASP A 147 -0.50 -4.50 25.95
C ASP A 147 0.25 -3.20 26.17
N PHE A 148 -0.47 -2.08 26.14
CA PHE A 148 0.09 -0.75 26.32
C PHE A 148 0.55 -0.45 27.74
N MET A 149 0.27 -1.35 28.72
CA MET A 149 0.77 -1.25 30.09
C MET A 149 2.08 -2.01 30.29
N ALA A 150 2.43 -2.91 29.38
CA ALA A 150 3.69 -3.64 29.42
C ALA A 150 4.84 -2.82 28.81
N THR A 151 6.08 -3.13 29.19
CA THR A 151 7.27 -2.59 28.52
C THR A 151 7.45 -3.25 27.16
N GLY A 152 7.67 -2.45 26.12
CA GLY A 152 7.96 -3.02 24.80
C GLY A 152 7.88 -2.02 23.65
N VAL A 153 7.97 -2.57 22.45
CA VAL A 153 7.94 -1.83 21.19
C VAL A 153 6.84 -2.41 20.30
N LEU A 154 5.92 -1.55 19.88
CA LEU A 154 5.10 -1.89 18.70
C LEU A 154 5.98 -1.66 17.48
N ARG A 155 6.32 -2.74 16.80
CA ARG A 155 7.24 -2.69 15.67
C ARG A 155 6.63 -3.30 14.44
N ALA A 156 6.62 -2.53 13.36
CA ALA A 156 6.34 -2.99 12.02
C ALA A 156 7.64 -2.91 11.19
N GLU A 157 8.11 -4.03 10.68
CA GLU A 157 9.27 -4.07 9.82
C GLU A 157 8.87 -4.52 8.41
N LYS A 158 9.43 -3.87 7.41
CA LYS A 158 9.47 -4.34 6.05
C LYS A 158 10.87 -4.92 5.80
N ARG A 159 10.93 -6.13 5.23
CA ARG A 159 12.17 -6.85 4.93
C ARG A 159 12.20 -7.25 3.46
N ASP A 160 13.36 -7.66 2.95
CA ASP A 160 13.47 -8.14 1.56
C ASP A 160 12.55 -9.32 1.26
N ASP A 161 12.31 -10.18 2.25
CA ASP A 161 11.50 -11.39 2.14
C ASP A 161 10.05 -11.24 2.65
N GLY A 162 9.64 -10.05 3.11
CA GLY A 162 8.27 -9.84 3.58
C GLY A 162 8.10 -8.82 4.70
N PHE A 163 7.28 -9.19 5.69
CA PHE A 163 6.91 -8.29 6.79
C PHE A 163 7.03 -8.97 8.15
N TYR A 164 7.37 -8.19 9.14
CA TYR A 164 7.41 -8.58 10.54
C TYR A 164 6.66 -7.56 11.39
N PHE A 165 5.77 -8.05 12.25
CA PHE A 165 5.02 -7.25 13.19
C PHE A 165 5.22 -7.81 14.59
N SER A 166 5.48 -6.93 15.57
CA SER A 166 5.58 -7.35 16.96
C SER A 166 4.91 -6.34 17.90
N ASN A 167 4.33 -6.85 18.96
CA ASN A 167 3.70 -6.05 20.01
C ASN A 167 3.94 -6.65 21.40
N PRO A 168 4.00 -5.82 22.44
CA PRO A 168 3.95 -6.30 23.82
C PRO A 168 2.65 -7.00 24.12
N GLY A 169 2.70 -8.02 24.97
CA GLY A 169 1.57 -8.83 25.37
C GLY A 169 1.46 -10.13 24.58
N VAL A 170 1.03 -11.19 25.25
CA VAL A 170 0.74 -12.49 24.63
C VAL A 170 -0.68 -12.53 24.08
N VAL A 171 -0.93 -13.42 23.15
CA VAL A 171 -2.26 -13.63 22.55
C VAL A 171 -3.27 -14.08 23.62
N LYS A 172 -4.52 -13.61 23.56
CA LYS A 172 -5.57 -13.97 24.53
C LYS A 172 -6.32 -15.26 24.18
N LEU A 173 -5.96 -15.91 23.10
CA LEU A 173 -6.53 -17.15 22.61
C LEU A 173 -5.40 -18.16 22.35
N PRO A 174 -5.64 -19.47 22.42
CA PRO A 174 -4.67 -20.43 21.94
C PRO A 174 -4.30 -20.14 20.50
N ILE A 175 -3.00 -20.18 20.17
CA ILE A 175 -2.49 -19.86 18.83
C ILE A 175 -3.19 -20.69 17.74
N GLU A 176 -3.41 -21.97 17.98
CA GLU A 176 -4.16 -22.87 17.09
C GLU A 176 -5.57 -22.35 16.78
N SER A 177 -6.27 -21.80 17.78
CA SER A 177 -7.60 -21.21 17.61
C SER A 177 -7.54 -19.93 16.74
N VAL A 178 -6.43 -19.18 16.77
CA VAL A 178 -6.24 -18.01 15.90
C VAL A 178 -6.13 -18.42 14.45
N TYR A 179 -5.39 -19.50 14.15
CA TYR A 179 -5.28 -20.04 12.78
C TYR A 179 -6.60 -20.58 12.26
N HIS A 180 -7.41 -21.22 13.11
CA HIS A 180 -8.74 -21.72 12.71
C HIS A 180 -9.76 -20.58 12.49
N GLY A 181 -9.58 -19.44 13.16
CA GLY A 181 -10.49 -18.30 13.06
C GLY A 181 -11.83 -18.52 13.82
N GLY A 182 -12.81 -17.64 13.53
CA GLY A 182 -14.14 -17.68 14.14
C GLY A 182 -14.21 -17.03 15.53
N LEU A 183 -13.09 -16.80 16.19
CA LEU A 183 -13.01 -16.12 17.48
C LEU A 183 -12.10 -14.90 17.38
N SER A 184 -12.52 -13.79 17.99
CA SER A 184 -11.71 -12.59 18.14
C SER A 184 -11.81 -12.08 19.58
N ARG A 185 -10.66 -11.85 20.20
CA ARG A 185 -10.57 -11.31 21.56
C ARG A 185 -9.53 -10.18 21.61
N ALA A 186 -9.89 -9.03 21.06
CA ALA A 186 -9.02 -7.86 21.12
C ALA A 186 -8.70 -7.47 22.57
N ARG A 187 -7.47 -7.04 22.81
CA ARG A 187 -7.07 -6.45 24.09
C ARG A 187 -7.62 -5.03 24.22
N ASN A 188 -7.74 -4.33 23.10
CA ASN A 188 -8.15 -2.91 23.03
C ASN A 188 -9.42 -2.75 22.17
N PRO A 189 -10.61 -3.13 22.66
CA PRO A 189 -11.84 -3.16 21.86
C PRO A 189 -12.30 -1.76 21.39
N HIS A 190 -12.06 -0.70 22.16
CA HIS A 190 -12.38 0.67 21.73
C HIS A 190 -11.49 1.10 20.55
N MET A 191 -10.18 0.79 20.55
CA MET A 191 -9.32 1.05 19.42
C MET A 191 -9.72 0.22 18.20
N GLN A 192 -10.08 -1.05 18.40
CA GLN A 192 -10.58 -1.90 17.32
C GLN A 192 -11.82 -1.26 16.67
N ASN A 193 -12.78 -0.77 17.47
CA ASN A 193 -13.94 -0.06 16.94
C ASN A 193 -13.56 1.21 16.17
N MET A 194 -12.68 2.05 16.74
CA MET A 194 -12.20 3.25 16.07
C MET A 194 -11.55 2.93 14.72
N LEU A 195 -10.67 1.94 14.67
CA LEU A 195 -9.96 1.55 13.45
C LEU A 195 -10.91 0.96 12.40
N ARG A 196 -11.87 0.12 12.82
CA ARG A 196 -12.91 -0.40 11.93
C ARG A 196 -13.75 0.69 11.28
N MET A 197 -14.10 1.74 12.02
CA MET A 197 -14.93 2.85 11.51
C MET A 197 -14.25 3.65 10.38
N ILE A 198 -12.92 3.60 10.31
CA ILE A 198 -12.14 4.23 9.23
C ILE A 198 -11.58 3.22 8.21
N GLY A 199 -12.02 1.93 8.28
CA GLY A 199 -11.66 0.92 7.30
C GLY A 199 -10.39 0.13 7.60
N TYR A 200 -9.94 0.14 8.84
CA TYR A 200 -8.84 -0.69 9.33
C TYR A 200 -9.41 -1.84 10.17
N GLY A 201 -9.28 -3.06 9.65
CA GLY A 201 -9.76 -4.28 10.30
C GLY A 201 -11.26 -4.57 10.15
N GLU A 202 -11.61 -5.85 10.25
CA GLU A 202 -12.97 -6.38 10.24
C GLU A 202 -13.20 -7.16 11.54
N ASN A 203 -14.42 -7.09 12.11
CA ASN A 203 -14.73 -7.72 13.42
C ASN A 203 -15.23 -9.17 13.32
N LEU A 204 -15.03 -9.85 12.19
CA LEU A 204 -15.67 -11.15 11.94
C LEU A 204 -14.87 -12.37 12.43
N GLY A 205 -13.68 -12.16 13.03
CA GLY A 205 -12.79 -13.26 13.43
C GLY A 205 -12.20 -14.05 12.25
N THR A 206 -12.40 -13.59 11.03
CA THR A 206 -11.91 -14.20 9.79
C THR A 206 -10.61 -13.57 9.29
N GLY A 207 -10.19 -12.47 9.88
CA GLY A 207 -9.04 -11.67 9.40
C GLY A 207 -7.74 -12.48 9.35
N PHE A 208 -7.42 -13.22 10.42
CA PHE A 208 -6.17 -13.98 10.48
C PHE A 208 -6.14 -15.16 9.49
N PRO A 209 -7.15 -16.06 9.42
CA PRO A 209 -7.21 -17.10 8.39
C PRO A 209 -7.14 -16.55 6.96
N THR A 210 -7.84 -15.45 6.67
CA THR A 210 -7.80 -14.80 5.37
C THR A 210 -6.40 -14.25 5.04
N MET A 211 -5.68 -13.71 6.03
CA MET A 211 -4.27 -13.31 5.83
C MET A 211 -3.38 -14.49 5.52
N VAL A 212 -3.54 -15.63 6.24
CA VAL A 212 -2.79 -16.86 6.00
C VAL A 212 -3.04 -17.36 4.58
N GLU A 213 -4.29 -17.55 4.21
CA GLU A 213 -4.69 -18.01 2.87
C GLU A 213 -4.16 -17.08 1.76
N THR A 214 -4.32 -15.78 1.92
CA THR A 214 -3.85 -14.79 0.95
C THR A 214 -2.34 -14.87 0.74
N TRP A 215 -1.58 -15.05 1.83
CA TRP A 215 -0.14 -15.14 1.77
C TRP A 215 0.34 -16.46 1.18
N GLU A 216 -0.20 -17.59 1.63
CA GLU A 216 0.13 -18.94 1.13
C GLU A 216 -0.16 -19.09 -0.36
N ASN A 217 -1.32 -18.62 -0.81
CA ASN A 217 -1.68 -18.67 -2.23
C ASN A 217 -0.69 -17.88 -3.11
N LYS A 218 -0.05 -16.86 -2.58
CA LYS A 218 0.84 -15.98 -3.35
C LYS A 218 2.32 -16.32 -3.22
N PHE A 219 2.76 -16.74 -2.04
CA PHE A 219 4.17 -16.91 -1.71
C PHE A 219 4.54 -18.34 -1.30
N HIS A 220 3.56 -19.24 -1.18
CA HIS A 220 3.74 -20.66 -0.83
C HIS A 220 4.48 -20.87 0.51
N THR A 221 4.30 -19.95 1.44
CA THR A 221 4.84 -20.00 2.80
C THR A 221 3.75 -19.64 3.79
N THR A 222 3.71 -20.32 4.94
CA THR A 222 2.73 -20.05 6.00
C THR A 222 3.22 -18.94 6.91
N PRO A 223 2.44 -17.85 7.13
CA PRO A 223 2.76 -16.84 8.12
C PRO A 223 2.90 -17.45 9.52
N GLN A 224 3.90 -17.00 10.27
CA GLN A 224 4.22 -17.53 11.60
C GLN A 224 3.78 -16.56 12.69
N LEU A 225 2.85 -17.00 13.53
CA LEU A 225 2.47 -16.31 14.76
C LEU A 225 3.15 -17.00 15.94
N THR A 226 3.98 -16.27 16.66
CA THR A 226 4.75 -16.80 17.80
C THR A 226 4.63 -15.91 19.02
N GLU A 227 4.88 -16.49 20.18
CA GLU A 227 4.89 -15.79 21.46
C GLU A 227 6.20 -16.04 22.20
N ASN A 228 6.75 -15.00 22.79
CA ASN A 228 7.82 -15.12 23.75
C ASN A 228 7.30 -14.77 25.14
N LEU A 229 7.02 -15.80 25.94
CA LEU A 229 6.43 -15.64 27.29
C LEU A 229 7.40 -14.98 28.27
N GLN A 230 8.72 -15.13 28.08
CA GLN A 230 9.74 -14.57 28.98
C GLN A 230 9.81 -13.05 28.91
N ILE A 231 9.66 -12.51 27.71
CA ILE A 231 9.72 -11.05 27.46
C ILE A 231 8.33 -10.49 27.12
N ASN A 232 7.28 -11.30 27.21
CA ASN A 232 5.87 -10.92 26.99
C ASN A 232 5.64 -10.21 25.66
N ILE A 233 6.05 -10.83 24.55
CA ILE A 233 5.92 -10.31 23.20
C ILE A 233 5.23 -11.33 22.28
N THR A 234 4.36 -10.83 21.42
CA THR A 234 3.79 -11.56 20.28
C THR A 234 4.43 -11.07 18.99
N GLU A 235 4.74 -12.00 18.08
CA GLU A 235 5.37 -11.74 16.79
C GLU A 235 4.59 -12.43 15.67
N LEU A 236 4.35 -11.68 14.57
CA LEU A 236 3.75 -12.20 13.34
C LEU A 236 4.71 -11.94 12.18
N THR A 237 5.15 -13.01 11.53
CA THR A 237 6.11 -12.96 10.43
C THR A 237 5.50 -13.48 9.14
N PHE A 238 5.60 -12.69 8.09
CA PHE A 238 5.31 -13.05 6.71
C PHE A 238 6.63 -13.13 5.94
N SER A 239 6.98 -14.31 5.43
CA SER A 239 8.23 -14.56 4.69
C SER A 239 7.96 -15.20 3.34
N GLY A 240 8.99 -15.21 2.44
CA GLY A 240 8.88 -15.81 1.10
C GLY A 240 8.58 -14.82 -0.01
N MET A 241 8.38 -13.55 0.28
CA MET A 241 8.31 -12.47 -0.71
C MET A 241 9.72 -12.13 -1.20
N ASN A 242 9.85 -11.67 -2.43
CA ASN A 242 11.11 -11.16 -2.95
C ASN A 242 10.89 -9.78 -3.58
N PHE A 243 11.18 -8.72 -2.82
CA PHE A 243 11.08 -7.35 -3.31
C PHE A 243 12.12 -7.05 -4.40
N ASN A 244 13.29 -7.72 -4.40
CA ASN A 244 14.36 -7.48 -5.37
C ASN A 244 13.98 -7.96 -6.78
N SER A 245 13.32 -9.12 -6.92
CA SER A 245 12.85 -9.62 -8.23
C SER A 245 11.79 -8.71 -8.86
N GLN A 246 11.04 -7.96 -8.07
CA GLN A 246 10.05 -7.00 -8.56
C GLN A 246 10.67 -5.68 -9.06
N ALA A 247 11.82 -5.29 -8.53
CA ALA A 247 12.59 -4.15 -9.02
C ALA A 247 13.23 -4.46 -10.38
N GLU A 248 13.73 -5.67 -10.57
CA GLU A 248 14.28 -6.15 -11.84
C GLU A 248 13.22 -6.25 -12.94
N SER A 249 12.02 -6.76 -12.61
CA SER A 249 10.90 -6.79 -13.57
C SER A 249 10.41 -5.39 -13.95
N LYS A 250 10.44 -4.42 -13.05
CA LYS A 250 10.15 -3.01 -13.37
C LYS A 250 11.27 -2.36 -14.20
N SER A 251 12.53 -2.73 -14.00
CA SER A 251 13.67 -2.26 -14.79
C SER A 251 13.68 -2.91 -16.19
N GLU A 252 13.36 -4.20 -16.29
CA GLU A 252 13.21 -4.89 -17.57
C GLU A 252 12.00 -4.38 -18.38
N VAL A 253 10.86 -4.10 -17.75
CA VAL A 253 9.71 -3.50 -18.43
C VAL A 253 10.03 -2.08 -18.89
N LYS A 254 10.73 -1.27 -18.07
CA LYS A 254 11.20 0.05 -18.49
C LYS A 254 12.27 -0.02 -19.60
N SER A 255 13.16 -1.02 -19.56
CA SER A 255 14.15 -1.21 -20.62
C SER A 255 13.52 -1.77 -21.90
N LYS A 256 12.57 -2.71 -21.80
CA LYS A 256 11.79 -3.21 -22.96
C LYS A 256 10.88 -2.14 -23.57
N VAL A 257 10.30 -1.24 -22.77
CA VAL A 257 9.53 -0.10 -23.29
C VAL A 257 10.45 0.93 -23.94
N LYS A 258 11.60 1.28 -23.32
CA LYS A 258 12.60 2.19 -23.94
C LYS A 258 13.23 1.59 -25.19
N SER A 259 13.49 0.28 -25.26
CA SER A 259 14.01 -0.38 -26.47
C SER A 259 12.97 -0.48 -27.58
N LYS A 260 11.69 -0.78 -27.26
CA LYS A 260 10.59 -0.75 -28.24
C LYS A 260 10.33 0.65 -28.80
N VAL A 261 10.44 1.71 -27.98
CA VAL A 261 10.29 3.09 -28.46
C VAL A 261 11.48 3.50 -29.33
N LYS A 262 12.73 3.18 -28.93
CA LYS A 262 13.91 3.43 -29.75
C LYS A 262 13.92 2.63 -31.07
N SER A 263 13.40 1.39 -31.09
CA SER A 263 13.30 0.59 -32.31
C SER A 263 12.22 1.12 -33.27
N LYS A 264 11.06 1.58 -32.77
CA LYS A 264 10.02 2.20 -33.60
C LYS A 264 10.50 3.52 -34.25
N VAL A 265 11.16 4.39 -33.50
CA VAL A 265 11.72 5.63 -34.07
C VAL A 265 12.77 5.33 -35.14
N LYS A 266 13.64 4.31 -34.93
CA LYS A 266 14.58 3.87 -35.98
C LYS A 266 13.88 3.32 -37.23
N THR A 267 12.75 2.64 -37.08
CA THR A 267 11.96 2.08 -38.20
C THR A 267 11.29 3.19 -39.01
N GLU A 268 10.66 4.16 -38.37
CA GLU A 268 10.02 5.30 -39.04
C GLU A 268 11.03 6.12 -39.85
N VAL A 269 12.23 6.38 -39.29
CA VAL A 269 13.31 7.06 -40.00
C VAL A 269 13.78 6.29 -41.24
N LYS A 270 13.97 4.96 -41.13
CA LYS A 270 14.35 4.11 -42.26
C LYS A 270 13.27 4.06 -43.35
N ILE A 271 11.99 4.02 -42.96
CA ILE A 271 10.87 4.09 -43.91
C ILE A 271 10.93 5.41 -44.70
N LEU A 272 11.12 6.55 -44.02
CA LEU A 272 11.21 7.83 -44.69
C LEU A 272 12.42 7.91 -45.65
N GLU A 273 13.58 7.33 -45.30
CA GLU A 273 14.74 7.25 -46.15
C GLU A 273 14.49 6.41 -47.42
N ILE A 274 13.76 5.28 -47.29
CA ILE A 274 13.40 4.42 -48.42
C ILE A 274 12.40 5.13 -49.33
N VAL A 275 11.34 5.72 -48.77
CA VAL A 275 10.31 6.48 -49.50
C VAL A 275 10.91 7.67 -50.22
N ARG A 276 11.94 8.33 -49.66
CA ARG A 276 12.66 9.42 -50.31
C ARG A 276 13.45 8.96 -51.58
N LYS A 277 13.95 7.71 -51.53
CA LYS A 277 14.69 7.12 -52.66
C LYS A 277 13.76 6.52 -53.70
N ASP A 278 12.72 5.90 -53.27
CA ASP A 278 11.66 5.28 -54.13
C ASP A 278 10.26 5.65 -53.63
N PRO A 279 9.68 6.75 -54.18
CA PRO A 279 8.31 7.15 -53.78
C PRO A 279 7.22 6.17 -54.19
N LYS A 280 7.48 5.19 -55.04
CA LYS A 280 6.48 4.16 -55.47
C LYS A 280 6.53 2.88 -54.68
N VAL A 281 7.46 2.76 -53.70
CA VAL A 281 7.64 1.57 -52.85
C VAL A 281 6.34 1.11 -52.23
N THR A 282 6.08 -0.19 -52.27
CA THR A 282 4.90 -0.84 -51.73
C THR A 282 5.13 -1.26 -50.25
N TYR A 283 4.06 -1.55 -49.53
CA TYR A 283 4.14 -2.09 -48.17
C TYR A 283 4.91 -3.42 -48.09
N ILE A 284 4.77 -4.26 -49.12
CA ILE A 284 5.43 -5.57 -49.22
C ILE A 284 6.95 -5.37 -49.39
N GLU A 285 7.34 -4.48 -50.28
CA GLU A 285 8.76 -4.18 -50.53
C GLU A 285 9.40 -3.55 -49.29
N LEU A 286 8.73 -2.62 -48.59
CA LEU A 286 9.16 -2.07 -47.32
C LEU A 286 9.33 -3.14 -46.23
N ALA A 287 8.40 -4.12 -46.18
CA ALA A 287 8.46 -5.23 -45.25
C ALA A 287 9.71 -6.09 -45.49
N ASN A 288 9.95 -6.44 -46.79
CA ASN A 288 11.12 -7.24 -47.17
C ASN A 288 12.43 -6.51 -46.94
N MET A 289 12.54 -5.21 -47.32
CA MET A 289 13.74 -4.43 -47.13
C MET A 289 14.12 -4.19 -45.67
N LEU A 290 13.14 -4.09 -44.78
CA LEU A 290 13.33 -3.82 -43.37
C LEU A 290 13.32 -5.08 -42.47
N GLY A 291 13.01 -6.25 -43.05
CA GLY A 291 12.87 -7.53 -42.32
C GLY A 291 11.74 -7.49 -41.28
N LEU A 292 10.64 -6.82 -41.61
CA LEU A 292 9.48 -6.66 -40.74
C LEU A 292 8.21 -7.31 -41.35
N SER A 293 7.23 -7.56 -40.49
CA SER A 293 5.92 -8.05 -40.98
C SER A 293 5.16 -6.91 -41.69
N GLU A 294 4.36 -7.26 -42.70
CA GLU A 294 3.51 -6.28 -43.40
C GLU A 294 2.60 -5.49 -42.47
N SER A 295 2.02 -6.16 -41.45
CA SER A 295 1.21 -5.49 -40.42
C SER A 295 2.00 -4.48 -39.58
N GLY A 296 3.31 -4.72 -39.37
CA GLY A 296 4.21 -3.81 -38.68
C GLY A 296 4.52 -2.57 -39.52
N ILE A 297 4.77 -2.76 -40.81
CA ILE A 297 4.96 -1.66 -41.78
C ILE A 297 3.67 -0.85 -41.92
N TYR A 298 2.50 -1.52 -42.06
CA TYR A 298 1.21 -0.84 -42.16
C TYR A 298 0.97 0.11 -40.96
N LYS A 299 1.23 -0.36 -39.73
CA LYS A 299 1.13 0.47 -38.51
C LYS A 299 2.07 1.66 -38.51
N SER A 300 3.32 1.48 -38.97
CA SER A 300 4.31 2.56 -39.00
C SER A 300 3.98 3.59 -40.07
N MET A 301 3.54 3.17 -41.25
CA MET A 301 3.09 4.04 -42.34
C MET A 301 1.82 4.81 -41.98
N SER A 302 0.83 4.13 -41.33
CA SER A 302 -0.38 4.77 -40.83
C SER A 302 -0.06 5.88 -39.82
N LYS A 303 0.91 5.63 -38.91
CA LYS A 303 1.36 6.64 -37.95
C LYS A 303 2.05 7.82 -38.66
N LEU A 304 2.96 7.57 -39.57
CA LEU A 304 3.62 8.64 -40.34
C LEU A 304 2.61 9.51 -41.13
N ARG A 305 1.51 8.92 -41.60
CA ARG A 305 0.39 9.67 -42.20
C ARG A 305 -0.37 10.50 -41.19
N THR A 306 -0.69 9.94 -40.02
CA THR A 306 -1.38 10.65 -38.92
C THR A 306 -0.54 11.79 -38.38
N ASP A 307 0.79 11.59 -38.29
CA ASP A 307 1.76 12.61 -37.87
C ASP A 307 2.03 13.66 -38.96
N GLY A 308 1.38 13.57 -40.13
CA GLY A 308 1.51 14.53 -41.24
C GLY A 308 2.85 14.50 -41.98
N LYS A 309 3.67 13.45 -41.79
CA LYS A 309 5.02 13.34 -42.40
C LYS A 309 5.02 12.73 -43.79
N ILE A 310 4.01 12.01 -44.18
CA ILE A 310 3.82 11.41 -45.51
C ILE A 310 2.37 11.51 -45.98
N LYS A 311 2.15 11.66 -47.25
CA LYS A 311 0.84 11.51 -47.87
C LYS A 311 0.92 10.60 -49.10
N ARG A 312 -0.19 9.94 -49.47
CA ARG A 312 -0.28 9.21 -50.75
C ARG A 312 -0.92 10.12 -51.78
N VAL A 313 -0.26 10.28 -52.89
CA VAL A 313 -0.78 11.00 -54.04
C VAL A 313 -1.24 9.97 -55.05
N GLU A 314 -2.52 10.01 -55.43
CA GLU A 314 -3.09 9.13 -56.47
C GLU A 314 -2.78 9.63 -57.84
N GLY A 315 -2.38 8.71 -58.76
CA GLY A 315 -2.09 9.01 -60.17
C GLY A 315 -2.70 7.94 -61.08
N LYS A 316 -2.93 8.26 -62.37
CA LYS A 316 -3.54 7.36 -63.37
C LYS A 316 -2.78 6.03 -63.60
N ASN A 317 -1.51 5.95 -63.17
CA ASN A 317 -0.64 4.77 -63.34
C ASN A 317 -0.03 4.29 -62.01
N GLY A 318 -0.82 4.31 -60.90
CA GLY A 318 -0.37 3.92 -59.56
C GLY A 318 0.06 5.15 -58.73
N GLY A 319 -0.37 5.17 -57.44
CA GLY A 319 -0.06 6.25 -56.55
C GLY A 319 1.40 6.19 -56.05
N HIS A 320 1.92 7.33 -55.55
CA HIS A 320 3.23 7.43 -54.94
C HIS A 320 3.14 8.12 -53.57
N TRP A 321 4.17 7.94 -52.75
CA TRP A 321 4.29 8.57 -51.45
C TRP A 321 5.02 9.90 -51.57
N GLU A 322 4.52 10.93 -50.95
CA GLU A 322 5.15 12.24 -50.82
C GLU A 322 5.46 12.50 -49.34
N ILE A 323 6.70 12.90 -49.09
CA ILE A 323 7.16 13.32 -47.74
C ILE A 323 6.76 14.78 -47.55
N ILE A 324 6.12 15.09 -46.46
CA ILE A 324 5.73 16.44 -46.05
C ILE A 324 6.76 16.86 -44.99
N GLU A 325 7.58 17.86 -45.33
CA GLU A 325 8.56 18.42 -44.38
C GLU A 325 7.90 19.31 -43.34
#